data_259ad8a3d62540f589230c9cbb366cef
#
_entry.id   259ad8a3d62540f589230c9cbb366cef
#
_cell.length_a   1.000
_cell.length_b   1.000
_cell.length_c   1.000
_cell.angle_alpha   90.00
_cell.angle_beta   90.00
_cell.angle_gamma   90.00
#
_symmetry.space_group_name_H-M   'P 1'
#
loop_
_entity.id
_entity.type
_entity.pdbx_description
1 polymer ?
#
loop_
_entity_poly.entity_id
_entity_poly.type
_entity_poly.pdbx_seq_one_letter_code
_entity_poly.pdbx_strand_id
1 'polypeptide(L)'
;MAALQRLVSERCVSAGLKPPVRASLYNALARLDGHVYSVATLPLPVVEALYNIAPVGHVPGHQLAFYCFNYGSLGAISYAAGLPWLDLYQARRMRGWRPRSFGLLLAVMRRRGL
;
A
#
# COMPACT_ATOMS: atom_id res chain seq x y z
N MET A 1 5.62 6.25 -8.73
CA MET A 1 4.85 7.52 -8.62
C MET A 1 4.95 8.40 -9.86
N ALA A 2 6.09 8.43 -10.55
CA ALA A 2 6.21 9.21 -11.79
C ALA A 2 5.20 8.79 -12.87
N ALA A 3 4.95 7.49 -13.04
CA ALA A 3 3.96 7.00 -13.99
C ALA A 3 2.55 7.46 -13.65
N LEU A 4 2.18 7.44 -12.36
CA LEU A 4 0.88 7.91 -11.89
C LEU A 4 0.71 9.41 -12.12
N GLN A 5 1.72 10.19 -11.79
CA GLN A 5 1.69 11.64 -12.00
C GLN A 5 1.51 11.98 -13.47
N ARG A 6 2.20 11.28 -14.37
CA ARG A 6 2.06 11.45 -15.81
C ARG A 6 0.63 11.18 -16.27
N LEU A 7 0.05 10.07 -15.83
CA LEU A 7 -1.31 9.70 -16.20
C LEU A 7 -2.35 10.73 -15.73
N VAL A 8 -2.21 11.20 -14.48
CA VAL A 8 -3.09 12.24 -13.92
C VAL A 8 -2.94 13.54 -14.70
N SER A 9 -1.71 13.95 -15.02
CA SER A 9 -1.45 15.17 -15.79
C SER A 9 -2.06 15.09 -17.18
N GLU A 10 -1.92 13.96 -17.88
CA GLU A 10 -2.51 13.73 -19.19
C GLU A 10 -4.03 13.83 -19.15
N ARG A 11 -4.68 13.24 -18.15
CA ARG A 11 -6.14 13.31 -17.99
C ARG A 11 -6.60 14.72 -17.66
N CYS A 12 -5.87 15.45 -16.83
CA CYS A 12 -6.20 16.84 -16.52
C CYS A 12 -6.11 17.73 -17.76
N VAL A 13 -5.08 17.57 -18.59
CA VAL A 13 -4.92 18.31 -19.84
C VAL A 13 -6.07 17.97 -20.79
N SER A 14 -6.42 16.69 -20.95
CA SER A 14 -7.52 16.25 -21.82
C SER A 14 -8.86 16.80 -21.37
N ALA A 15 -9.07 16.98 -20.06
CA ALA A 15 -10.30 17.55 -19.50
C ALA A 15 -10.29 19.10 -19.44
N GLY A 16 -9.23 19.74 -19.90
CA GLY A 16 -9.06 21.20 -19.80
C GLY A 16 -8.76 21.69 -18.41
N LEU A 17 -8.27 20.83 -17.54
CA LEU A 17 -7.92 21.15 -16.18
C LEU A 17 -6.41 21.36 -16.04
N LYS A 18 -6.03 22.20 -15.07
CA LYS A 18 -4.62 22.40 -14.75
C LYS A 18 -4.08 21.15 -14.03
N PRO A 19 -2.98 20.52 -14.52
CA PRO A 19 -2.39 19.38 -13.84
C PRO A 19 -1.96 19.73 -12.42
N PRO A 20 -2.14 18.81 -11.44
CA PRO A 20 -1.68 19.07 -10.08
C PRO A 20 -0.15 19.03 -10.00
N VAL A 21 0.42 19.80 -9.09
CA VAL A 21 1.84 19.69 -8.77
C VAL A 21 2.09 18.38 -8.01
N ARG A 22 3.33 17.86 -8.10
CA ARG A 22 3.69 16.57 -7.51
C ARG A 22 3.40 16.50 -6.00
N ALA A 23 3.72 17.57 -5.26
CA ALA A 23 3.47 17.63 -3.82
C ALA A 23 1.98 17.52 -3.49
N SER A 24 1.11 18.21 -4.26
CA SER A 24 -0.33 18.13 -4.08
C SER A 24 -0.87 16.73 -4.39
N LEU A 25 -0.32 16.06 -5.41
CA LEU A 25 -0.70 14.69 -5.73
C LEU A 25 -0.35 13.74 -4.59
N TYR A 26 0.87 13.82 -4.04
CA TYR A 26 1.27 12.98 -2.92
C TYR A 26 0.43 13.22 -1.67
N ASN A 27 0.10 14.47 -1.38
CA ASN A 27 -0.77 14.80 -0.25
C ASN A 27 -2.18 14.24 -0.43
N ALA A 28 -2.72 14.33 -1.64
CA ALA A 28 -4.03 13.76 -1.95
C ALA A 28 -4.03 12.24 -1.80
N LEU A 29 -3.00 11.54 -2.30
CA LEU A 29 -2.88 10.10 -2.18
C LEU A 29 -2.77 9.64 -0.72
N ALA A 30 -2.11 10.42 0.13
CA ALA A 30 -1.99 10.09 1.54
C ALA A 30 -3.31 10.21 2.30
N ARG A 31 -4.27 11.00 1.77
CA ARG A 31 -5.58 11.24 2.39
C ARG A 31 -6.70 10.36 1.83
N LEU A 32 -6.48 9.70 0.69
CA LEU A 32 -7.49 8.82 0.13
C LEU A 32 -7.70 7.61 1.04
N ASP A 33 -8.96 7.19 1.14
CA ASP A 33 -9.29 5.96 1.83
C ASP A 33 -8.83 4.77 0.97
N GLY A 34 -7.98 3.94 1.54
CA GLY A 34 -7.57 2.70 0.90
C GLY A 34 -8.61 1.61 1.06
N HIS A 35 -8.29 0.41 0.61
CA HIS A 35 -9.15 -0.75 0.77
C HIS A 35 -9.17 -1.20 2.24
N VAL A 36 -10.30 -1.76 2.65
CA VAL A 36 -10.47 -2.35 3.98
C VAL A 36 -10.81 -3.83 3.79
N TYR A 37 -10.12 -4.70 4.52
CA TYR A 37 -10.25 -6.14 4.39
C TYR A 37 -10.85 -6.73 5.65
N SER A 38 -11.77 -7.69 5.48
CA SER A 38 -12.27 -8.49 6.60
C SER A 38 -11.22 -9.54 6.96
N VAL A 39 -10.78 -9.57 8.22
CA VAL A 39 -9.79 -10.53 8.70
C VAL A 39 -10.26 -11.97 8.48
N ALA A 40 -11.56 -12.23 8.58
CA ALA A 40 -12.13 -13.57 8.40
C ALA A 40 -11.95 -14.12 6.97
N THR A 41 -11.71 -13.27 5.97
CA THR A 41 -11.58 -13.69 4.57
C THR A 41 -10.12 -13.80 4.12
N LEU A 42 -9.17 -13.49 5.00
CA LEU A 42 -7.74 -13.48 4.65
C LEU A 42 -7.13 -14.90 4.75
N PRO A 43 -6.13 -15.21 3.93
CA PRO A 43 -5.39 -16.47 4.05
C PRO A 43 -4.74 -16.63 5.41
N LEU A 44 -4.56 -17.87 5.86
CA LEU A 44 -3.97 -18.16 7.17
C LEU A 44 -2.60 -17.50 7.39
N PRO A 45 -1.63 -17.52 6.45
CA PRO A 45 -0.36 -16.85 6.66
C PRO A 45 -0.50 -15.35 6.94
N VAL A 46 -1.50 -14.70 6.33
CA VAL A 46 -1.78 -13.28 6.54
C VAL A 46 -2.38 -13.06 7.93
N VAL A 47 -3.32 -13.89 8.32
CA VAL A 47 -3.92 -13.82 9.67
C VAL A 47 -2.85 -13.99 10.76
N GLU A 48 -1.92 -14.91 10.55
CA GLU A 48 -0.81 -15.10 11.48
C GLU A 48 0.09 -13.86 11.58
N ALA A 49 0.31 -13.14 10.49
CA ALA A 49 1.05 -11.89 10.51
C ALA A 49 0.34 -10.79 11.30
N LEU A 50 -0.98 -10.89 11.42
CA LEU A 50 -1.82 -9.93 12.15
C LEU A 50 -2.08 -10.34 13.61
N TYR A 51 -1.19 -11.06 14.22
CA TYR A 51 -1.41 -11.66 15.54
C TYR A 51 -1.79 -10.67 16.65
N ASN A 52 -1.47 -9.39 16.48
CA ASN A 52 -1.84 -8.33 17.43
C ASN A 52 -3.18 -7.67 17.12
N ILE A 53 -3.87 -8.10 16.07
CA ILE A 53 -5.15 -7.55 15.65
C ILE A 53 -6.24 -8.57 15.98
N ALA A 54 -7.38 -8.07 16.47
CA ALA A 54 -8.52 -8.94 16.80
C ALA A 54 -8.95 -9.77 15.57
N PRO A 55 -9.16 -11.11 15.74
CA PRO A 55 -9.43 -12.00 14.61
C PRO A 55 -10.78 -11.76 13.93
N VAL A 56 -11.67 -10.99 14.54
CA VAL A 56 -13.00 -10.65 14.03
C VAL A 56 -13.08 -9.16 13.73
N GLY A 57 -12.21 -8.64 12.96
CA GLY A 57 -12.21 -7.22 12.66
C GLY A 57 -12.00 -6.96 11.20
N HIS A 58 -11.83 -5.70 10.91
CA HIS A 58 -11.42 -5.22 9.60
C HIS A 58 -10.05 -4.57 9.74
N VAL A 59 -9.24 -4.69 8.71
CA VAL A 59 -7.91 -4.10 8.67
C VAL A 59 -7.75 -3.27 7.40
N PRO A 60 -7.31 -2.00 7.51
CA PRO A 60 -6.99 -1.21 6.33
C PRO A 60 -5.82 -1.83 5.55
N GLY A 61 -5.85 -1.70 4.23
CA GLY A 61 -4.84 -2.32 3.36
C GLY A 61 -3.41 -1.89 3.69
N HIS A 62 -3.20 -0.63 4.06
CA HIS A 62 -1.87 -0.15 4.42
C HIS A 62 -1.33 -0.80 5.71
N GLN A 63 -2.20 -1.05 6.69
CA GLN A 63 -1.81 -1.79 7.90
C GLN A 63 -1.54 -3.25 7.57
N LEU A 64 -2.37 -3.84 6.72
CA LEU A 64 -2.20 -5.21 6.26
C LEU A 64 -0.82 -5.40 5.62
N ALA A 65 -0.44 -4.51 4.70
CA ALA A 65 0.86 -4.53 4.06
C ALA A 65 1.99 -4.37 5.09
N PHE A 66 1.85 -3.41 6.00
CA PHE A 66 2.84 -3.14 7.03
C PHE A 66 3.12 -4.39 7.87
N TYR A 67 2.07 -5.05 8.38
CA TYR A 67 2.24 -6.25 9.21
C TYR A 67 2.77 -7.42 8.41
N CYS A 68 2.32 -7.64 7.20
CA CYS A 68 2.78 -8.74 6.36
C CYS A 68 4.27 -8.63 6.04
N PHE A 69 4.74 -7.44 5.66
CA PHE A 69 6.16 -7.23 5.35
C PHE A 69 7.06 -7.28 6.57
N ASN A 70 6.61 -6.74 7.70
CA ASN A 70 7.44 -6.67 8.91
C ASN A 70 7.45 -7.97 9.71
N TYR A 71 6.34 -8.67 9.80
CA TYR A 71 6.16 -9.79 10.73
C TYR A 71 5.69 -11.08 10.08
N GLY A 72 5.31 -11.04 8.80
CA GLY A 72 4.75 -12.18 8.12
C GLY A 72 5.79 -13.16 7.60
N SER A 73 5.32 -14.37 7.34
CA SER A 73 6.07 -15.39 6.61
C SER A 73 6.17 -15.01 5.12
N LEU A 74 6.90 -15.81 4.36
CA LEU A 74 7.00 -15.63 2.91
C LEU A 74 5.64 -15.64 2.23
N GLY A 75 4.70 -16.47 2.70
CA GLY A 75 3.33 -16.50 2.17
C GLY A 75 2.59 -15.19 2.40
N ALA A 76 2.73 -14.59 3.59
CA ALA A 76 2.13 -13.30 3.89
C ALA A 76 2.75 -12.18 3.05
N ILE A 77 4.06 -12.19 2.88
CA ILE A 77 4.78 -11.21 2.06
C ILE A 77 4.33 -11.31 0.60
N SER A 78 4.21 -12.51 0.06
CA SER A 78 3.75 -12.74 -1.31
C SER A 78 2.33 -12.22 -1.51
N TYR A 79 1.45 -12.42 -0.54
CA TYR A 79 0.10 -11.88 -0.59
C TYR A 79 0.12 -10.34 -0.60
N ALA A 80 0.88 -9.74 0.29
CA ALA A 80 0.97 -8.28 0.40
C ALA A 80 1.57 -7.63 -0.85
N ALA A 81 2.50 -8.32 -1.50
CA ALA A 81 3.11 -7.84 -2.75
C ALA A 81 2.09 -7.66 -3.87
N GLY A 82 0.95 -8.34 -3.81
CA GLY A 82 -0.14 -8.22 -4.78
C GLY A 82 -1.24 -7.24 -4.40
N LEU A 83 -1.13 -6.56 -3.28
CA LEU A 83 -2.14 -5.58 -2.85
C LEU A 83 -2.22 -4.38 -3.81
N PRO A 84 -3.37 -3.68 -3.84
CA PRO A 84 -3.48 -2.46 -4.64
C PRO A 84 -2.36 -1.47 -4.34
N TRP A 85 -1.91 -0.74 -5.37
CA TRP A 85 -0.78 0.18 -5.25
C TRP A 85 -0.99 1.24 -4.17
N LEU A 86 -2.23 1.70 -3.97
CA LEU A 86 -2.53 2.71 -2.96
C LEU A 86 -2.23 2.20 -1.55
N ASP A 87 -2.56 0.93 -1.27
CA ASP A 87 -2.27 0.31 0.03
C ASP A 87 -0.76 0.26 0.28
N LEU A 88 0.02 -0.12 -0.73
CA LEU A 88 1.48 -0.14 -0.62
C LEU A 88 2.07 1.26 -0.46
N TYR A 89 1.56 2.23 -1.20
CA TYR A 89 2.01 3.61 -1.08
C TYR A 89 1.73 4.18 0.30
N GLN A 90 0.53 3.97 0.83
CA GLN A 90 0.17 4.43 2.17
C GLN A 90 0.99 3.71 3.25
N ALA A 91 1.23 2.41 3.08
CA ALA A 91 2.09 1.65 3.98
C ALA A 91 3.51 2.20 4.03
N ARG A 92 4.06 2.61 2.90
CA ARG A 92 5.39 3.22 2.80
C ARG A 92 5.54 4.44 3.72
N ARG A 93 4.45 5.17 3.95
CA ARG A 93 4.46 6.38 4.77
C ARG A 93 4.28 6.11 6.26
N MET A 94 4.02 4.87 6.64
CA MET A 94 3.90 4.51 8.05
C MET A 94 5.26 4.52 8.74
N ARG A 95 5.24 4.71 10.05
CA ARG A 95 6.43 4.63 10.89
C ARG A 95 6.56 3.25 11.50
N GLY A 96 7.79 2.89 11.88
CA GLY A 96 8.03 1.62 12.55
C GLY A 96 8.50 0.51 11.62
N TRP A 97 8.86 0.83 10.39
CA TRP A 97 9.40 -0.15 9.46
C TRP A 97 10.76 -0.69 9.93
N ARG A 98 10.91 -2.00 9.89
CA ARG A 98 12.23 -2.63 9.99
C ARG A 98 12.99 -2.33 8.69
N PRO A 99 14.31 -2.00 8.76
CA PRO A 99 15.06 -1.63 7.54
C PRO A 99 14.99 -2.68 6.43
N ARG A 100 15.10 -3.96 6.78
CA ARG A 100 15.01 -5.06 5.83
C ARG A 100 13.62 -5.14 5.19
N SER A 101 12.58 -5.00 5.98
CA SER A 101 11.18 -5.05 5.52
C SER A 101 10.83 -3.87 4.64
N PHE A 102 11.32 -2.69 5.00
CA PHE A 102 11.12 -1.48 4.19
C PHE A 102 11.82 -1.61 2.83
N GLY A 103 13.03 -2.13 2.81
CA GLY A 103 13.76 -2.41 1.57
C GLY A 103 13.00 -3.38 0.67
N LEU A 104 12.37 -4.40 1.27
CA LEU A 104 11.56 -5.37 0.53
C LEU A 104 10.31 -4.70 -0.08
N LEU A 105 9.63 -3.85 0.68
CA LEU A 105 8.49 -3.07 0.17
C LEU A 105 8.91 -2.23 -1.04
N LEU A 106 10.01 -1.51 -0.93
CA LEU A 106 10.52 -0.67 -2.02
C LEU A 106 10.88 -1.49 -3.25
N ALA A 107 11.46 -2.68 -3.07
CA ALA A 107 11.79 -3.58 -4.16
C ALA A 107 10.52 -4.06 -4.88
N VAL A 108 9.48 -4.42 -4.14
CA VAL A 108 8.18 -4.82 -4.70
C VAL A 108 7.55 -3.68 -5.49
N MET A 109 7.54 -2.48 -4.92
CA MET A 109 6.98 -1.29 -5.58
C MET A 109 7.73 -0.99 -6.88
N ARG A 110 9.05 -1.04 -6.86
CA ARG A 110 9.89 -0.81 -8.03
C ARG A 110 9.60 -1.85 -9.12
N ARG A 111 9.47 -3.10 -8.74
CA ARG A 111 9.18 -4.19 -9.67
C ARG A 111 7.82 -4.02 -10.35
N ARG A 112 6.86 -3.44 -9.66
CA ARG A 112 5.52 -3.16 -10.19
C ARG A 112 5.44 -1.82 -10.92
N GLY A 113 6.51 -1.05 -11.01
CA GLY A 113 6.54 0.27 -11.66
C GLY A 113 5.93 1.40 -10.84
N LEU A 114 5.90 1.23 -9.54
CA LEU A 114 5.31 2.22 -8.62
C LEU A 114 6.31 3.24 -8.08
#